data_c7699df715aaa2d2eac70455af9375b2
#
_entry.id   c7699df715aaa2d2eac70455af9375b2
#
_cell.length_a   1.000
_cell.length_b   1.000
_cell.length_c   1.000
_cell.angle_alpha   90.00
_cell.angle_beta   90.00
_cell.angle_gamma   90.00
#
_symmetry.space_group_name_H-M   'P 1'
#
loop_
_entity.id
_entity.type
_entity.pdbx_description
1 polymer ?
#
loop_
_entity_poly.entity_id
_entity_poly.type
_entity_poly.pdbx_seq_one_letter_code
_entity_poly.pdbx_strand_id
1 'polypeptide(L)'
;MDINTILFDLDGTLLPMDQEKFVNGYFKMLAAKLAPYGYEPQQLINAILAGIKAMIKNDGSQLNEDAFWKRFVEIYGDKVLADKPVFEDFYKNEFQDARSFCGFNPKAAETVRSLKDKGYRVVLATNPLFPSIATESRIRWARLEPSEFDLYTTYENTSYCKPNLDYYRDILKRINCRPEECLMVGNDVGEDMVVEALGMQAFLLTDCLINTQKKDITAYPHGSFEQLLSML
;
A
#
# COMPACT_ATOMS: atom_id res chain seq x y z
N MET A 1 21.91 17.90 -0.38
CA MET A 1 22.25 16.45 -0.52
C MET A 1 21.43 15.95 -1.68
N ASP A 2 21.99 15.07 -2.48
CA ASP A 2 21.31 14.61 -3.70
C ASP A 2 20.40 13.42 -3.33
N ILE A 3 19.15 13.45 -3.78
CA ILE A 3 18.22 12.31 -3.66
C ILE A 3 18.81 11.13 -4.44
N ASN A 4 18.86 9.97 -3.83
CA ASN A 4 19.31 8.73 -4.45
C ASN A 4 18.29 7.59 -4.35
N THR A 5 17.24 7.76 -3.56
CA THR A 5 16.22 6.75 -3.29
C THR A 5 14.82 7.35 -3.42
N ILE A 6 13.97 6.72 -4.21
CA ILE A 6 12.58 7.12 -4.41
C ILE A 6 11.66 6.06 -3.81
N LEU A 7 10.82 6.48 -2.89
CA LEU A 7 9.76 5.66 -2.33
C LEU A 7 8.45 5.98 -3.05
N PHE A 8 7.79 5.00 -3.62
CA PHE A 8 6.47 5.16 -4.23
C PHE A 8 5.38 4.53 -3.38
N ASP A 9 4.26 5.20 -3.24
CA ASP A 9 3.00 4.55 -2.91
C ASP A 9 2.46 3.77 -4.12
N LEU A 10 1.48 2.89 -3.91
CA LEU A 10 0.89 2.06 -4.97
C LEU A 10 -0.51 2.53 -5.36
N ASP A 11 -1.44 2.46 -4.42
CA ASP A 11 -2.88 2.59 -4.65
C ASP A 11 -3.31 4.05 -4.81
N GLY A 12 -3.64 4.47 -6.03
CA GLY A 12 -3.88 5.88 -6.39
C GLY A 12 -2.61 6.61 -6.83
N THR A 13 -1.44 5.98 -6.70
CA THR A 13 -0.14 6.51 -7.13
C THR A 13 0.33 5.81 -8.41
N LEU A 14 1.00 4.65 -8.29
CA LEU A 14 1.42 3.85 -9.45
C LEU A 14 0.25 3.12 -10.11
N LEU A 15 -0.75 2.74 -9.34
CA LEU A 15 -1.98 2.11 -9.80
C LEU A 15 -3.16 3.04 -9.57
N PRO A 16 -3.64 3.77 -10.60
CA PRO A 16 -4.79 4.65 -10.45
C PRO A 16 -6.00 3.88 -9.95
N MET A 17 -6.68 4.38 -8.91
CA MET A 17 -7.92 3.79 -8.44
C MET A 17 -8.79 4.79 -7.67
N ASP A 18 -10.08 4.51 -7.69
CA ASP A 18 -11.05 5.02 -6.74
C ASP A 18 -11.09 4.02 -5.56
N GLN A 19 -10.55 4.43 -4.43
CA GLN A 19 -10.41 3.54 -3.27
C GLN A 19 -11.75 3.02 -2.75
N GLU A 20 -12.80 3.83 -2.75
CA GLU A 20 -14.14 3.41 -2.28
C GLU A 20 -14.70 2.33 -3.21
N LYS A 21 -14.62 2.55 -4.52
CA LYS A 21 -15.07 1.58 -5.51
C LYS A 21 -14.29 0.28 -5.44
N PHE A 22 -12.96 0.35 -5.29
CA PHE A 22 -12.10 -0.82 -5.16
C PHE A 22 -12.43 -1.62 -3.91
N VAL A 23 -12.49 -0.97 -2.74
CA VAL A 23 -12.77 -1.65 -1.46
C VAL A 23 -14.15 -2.30 -1.44
N ASN A 24 -15.19 -1.61 -1.96
CA ASN A 24 -16.53 -2.16 -2.05
C ASN A 24 -16.59 -3.38 -2.99
N GLY A 25 -15.92 -3.32 -4.13
CA GLY A 25 -15.81 -4.44 -5.06
C GLY A 25 -15.07 -5.63 -4.45
N TYR A 26 -13.92 -5.39 -3.86
CA TYR A 26 -13.09 -6.37 -3.17
C TYR A 26 -13.88 -7.09 -2.05
N PHE A 27 -14.54 -6.34 -1.15
CA PHE A 27 -15.31 -6.94 -0.06
C PHE A 27 -16.45 -7.80 -0.56
N LYS A 28 -17.16 -7.38 -1.62
CA LYS A 28 -18.23 -8.17 -2.22
C LYS A 28 -17.73 -9.51 -2.76
N MET A 29 -16.57 -9.49 -3.43
CA MET A 29 -15.98 -10.70 -4.00
C MET A 29 -15.47 -11.64 -2.90
N LEU A 30 -14.79 -11.12 -1.88
CA LEU A 30 -14.31 -11.91 -0.76
C LEU A 30 -15.47 -12.53 0.04
N ALA A 31 -16.53 -11.75 0.30
CA ALA A 31 -17.72 -12.26 0.99
C ALA A 31 -18.40 -13.39 0.20
N ALA A 32 -18.50 -13.27 -1.13
CA ALA A 32 -19.03 -14.33 -1.99
C ALA A 32 -18.18 -15.61 -1.92
N LYS A 33 -16.85 -15.50 -1.91
CA LYS A 33 -15.92 -16.63 -1.78
C LYS A 33 -16.05 -17.35 -0.45
N LEU A 34 -16.21 -16.61 0.65
CA LEU A 34 -16.19 -17.14 2.00
C LEU A 34 -17.58 -17.60 2.48
N ALA A 35 -18.67 -17.18 1.84
CA ALA A 35 -20.04 -17.58 2.24
C ALA A 35 -20.24 -19.10 2.33
N PRO A 36 -19.76 -19.96 1.40
CA PRO A 36 -19.88 -21.41 1.51
C PRO A 36 -19.16 -22.02 2.71
N TYR A 37 -18.20 -21.30 3.31
CA TYR A 37 -17.43 -21.72 4.50
C TYR A 37 -18.07 -21.24 5.80
N GLY A 38 -19.28 -20.67 5.72
CA GLY A 38 -20.08 -20.25 6.87
C GLY A 38 -19.75 -18.85 7.39
N TYR A 39 -19.13 -18.01 6.56
CA TYR A 39 -18.92 -16.59 6.87
C TYR A 39 -20.11 -15.76 6.36
N GLU A 40 -20.83 -15.16 7.31
CA GLU A 40 -21.91 -14.25 6.95
C GLU A 40 -21.28 -12.94 6.38
N PRO A 41 -21.75 -12.44 5.20
CA PRO A 41 -21.08 -11.35 4.48
C PRO A 41 -20.80 -10.10 5.31
N GLN A 42 -21.82 -9.58 6.02
CA GLN A 42 -21.64 -8.35 6.79
C GLN A 42 -20.74 -8.54 8.02
N GLN A 43 -20.83 -9.70 8.67
CA GLN A 43 -19.96 -10.03 9.80
C GLN A 43 -18.51 -10.20 9.35
N LEU A 44 -18.28 -10.82 8.19
CA LEU A 44 -16.95 -10.95 7.59
C LEU A 44 -16.34 -9.58 7.30
N ILE A 45 -17.08 -8.68 6.66
CA ILE A 45 -16.60 -7.33 6.37
C ILE A 45 -16.24 -6.59 7.67
N ASN A 46 -17.10 -6.67 8.69
CA ASN A 46 -16.84 -6.06 9.99
C ASN A 46 -15.58 -6.64 10.66
N ALA A 47 -15.36 -7.95 10.54
CA ALA A 47 -14.18 -8.61 11.08
C ALA A 47 -12.90 -8.19 10.33
N ILE A 48 -12.95 -8.06 9.01
CA ILE A 48 -11.82 -7.54 8.20
C ILE A 48 -11.49 -6.12 8.64
N LEU A 49 -12.48 -5.25 8.76
CA LEU A 49 -12.28 -3.87 9.22
C LEU A 49 -11.70 -3.81 10.64
N ALA A 50 -12.10 -4.74 11.52
CA ALA A 50 -11.53 -4.87 12.86
C ALA A 50 -10.05 -5.34 12.80
N GLY A 51 -9.71 -6.26 11.89
CA GLY A 51 -8.35 -6.69 11.64
C GLY A 51 -7.47 -5.58 11.07
N ILE A 52 -7.98 -4.82 10.10
CA ILE A 52 -7.31 -3.62 9.56
C ILE A 52 -7.03 -2.61 10.67
N LYS A 53 -8.02 -2.35 11.54
CA LYS A 53 -7.84 -1.46 12.69
C LYS A 53 -6.79 -1.96 13.68
N ALA A 54 -6.65 -3.29 13.84
CA ALA A 54 -5.59 -3.89 14.67
C ALA A 54 -4.21 -3.64 14.07
N MET A 55 -4.07 -3.78 12.73
CA MET A 55 -2.82 -3.45 12.02
C MET A 55 -2.44 -1.97 12.13
N ILE A 56 -3.41 -1.06 11.93
CA ILE A 56 -3.18 0.39 12.04
C ILE A 56 -2.73 0.80 13.46
N LYS A 57 -3.23 0.08 14.48
CA LYS A 57 -2.89 0.32 15.89
C LYS A 57 -1.68 -0.49 16.37
N ASN A 58 -1.05 -1.27 15.49
CA ASN A 58 0.13 -2.05 15.84
C ASN A 58 1.26 -1.12 16.28
N ASP A 59 1.85 -1.45 17.41
CA ASP A 59 2.92 -0.68 18.07
C ASP A 59 4.32 -1.16 17.68
N GLY A 60 4.41 -2.09 16.72
CA GLY A 60 5.66 -2.68 16.26
C GLY A 60 6.08 -3.94 17.00
N SER A 61 5.32 -4.40 17.98
CA SER A 61 5.65 -5.60 18.76
C SER A 61 5.43 -6.93 18.01
N GLN A 62 4.72 -6.91 16.89
CA GLN A 62 4.40 -8.05 16.05
C GLN A 62 4.26 -7.62 14.59
N LEU A 63 4.23 -8.57 13.64
CA LEU A 63 3.91 -8.27 12.25
C LEU A 63 2.43 -7.88 12.09
N ASN A 64 2.12 -7.12 11.05
CA ASN A 64 0.73 -6.74 10.77
C ASN A 64 -0.13 -7.99 10.46
N GLU A 65 0.42 -9.00 9.81
CA GLU A 65 -0.24 -10.29 9.62
C GLU A 65 -0.68 -10.89 10.95
N ASP A 66 0.22 -10.93 11.95
CA ASP A 66 -0.08 -11.49 13.26
C ASP A 66 -1.16 -10.67 13.98
N ALA A 67 -1.09 -9.34 13.91
CA ALA A 67 -2.09 -8.45 14.47
C ALA A 67 -3.49 -8.67 13.84
N PHE A 68 -3.54 -8.84 12.52
CA PHE A 68 -4.76 -9.12 11.78
C PHE A 68 -5.37 -10.46 12.18
N TRP A 69 -4.59 -11.56 12.08
CA TRP A 69 -5.10 -12.90 12.37
C TRP A 69 -5.43 -13.12 13.83
N LYS A 70 -4.68 -12.53 14.76
CA LYS A 70 -5.04 -12.53 16.19
C LYS A 70 -6.42 -11.91 16.39
N ARG A 71 -6.71 -10.77 15.74
CA ARG A 71 -8.03 -10.14 15.82
C ARG A 71 -9.12 -11.00 15.19
N PHE A 72 -8.84 -11.71 14.12
CA PHE A 72 -9.77 -12.64 13.47
C PHE A 72 -10.09 -13.85 14.37
N VAL A 73 -9.08 -14.41 15.03
CA VAL A 73 -9.26 -15.51 16.02
C VAL A 73 -10.13 -15.05 17.20
N GLU A 74 -9.95 -13.83 17.69
CA GLU A 74 -10.81 -13.28 18.74
C GLU A 74 -12.29 -13.21 18.34
N ILE A 75 -12.60 -13.04 17.05
CA ILE A 75 -13.97 -12.91 16.52
C ILE A 75 -14.56 -14.28 16.16
N TYR A 76 -13.81 -15.14 15.49
CA TYR A 76 -14.30 -16.39 14.91
C TYR A 76 -13.81 -17.65 15.62
N GLY A 77 -12.88 -17.52 16.59
CA GLY A 77 -12.19 -18.66 17.19
C GLY A 77 -11.12 -19.26 16.27
N ASP A 78 -10.45 -20.31 16.75
CA ASP A 78 -9.31 -20.95 16.05
C ASP A 78 -9.67 -21.55 14.67
N LYS A 79 -10.96 -21.79 14.42
CA LYS A 79 -11.45 -22.26 13.11
C LYS A 79 -10.92 -21.42 11.96
N VAL A 80 -10.81 -20.11 12.12
CA VAL A 80 -10.38 -19.20 11.05
C VAL A 80 -8.94 -19.48 10.59
N LEU A 81 -8.09 -20.03 11.45
CA LEU A 81 -6.72 -20.41 11.08
C LEU A 81 -6.71 -21.61 10.13
N ALA A 82 -7.67 -22.52 10.26
CA ALA A 82 -7.84 -23.64 9.32
C ALA A 82 -8.37 -23.15 7.94
N ASP A 83 -9.06 -22.02 7.92
CA ASP A 83 -9.62 -21.44 6.70
C ASP A 83 -8.63 -20.48 5.98
N LYS A 84 -7.44 -20.17 6.54
CA LYS A 84 -6.40 -19.35 5.87
C LYS A 84 -6.16 -19.75 4.41
N PRO A 85 -6.05 -21.04 4.05
CA PRO A 85 -5.87 -21.43 2.66
C PRO A 85 -6.99 -20.97 1.71
N VAL A 86 -8.22 -20.80 2.22
CA VAL A 86 -9.35 -20.30 1.42
C VAL A 86 -9.19 -18.79 1.11
N PHE A 87 -8.68 -18.01 2.08
CA PHE A 87 -8.33 -16.62 1.86
C PHE A 87 -7.19 -16.49 0.85
N GLU A 88 -6.16 -17.33 0.97
CA GLU A 88 -5.06 -17.34 0.00
C GLU A 88 -5.53 -17.72 -1.40
N ASP A 89 -6.40 -18.73 -1.51
CA ASP A 89 -6.99 -19.13 -2.79
C ASP A 89 -7.81 -17.99 -3.42
N PHE A 90 -8.56 -17.23 -2.62
CA PHE A 90 -9.23 -16.03 -3.09
C PHE A 90 -8.25 -15.03 -3.72
N TYR A 91 -7.13 -14.72 -3.07
CA TYR A 91 -6.15 -13.76 -3.60
C TYR A 91 -5.45 -14.28 -4.86
N LYS A 92 -5.29 -15.60 -4.99
CA LYS A 92 -4.73 -16.22 -6.20
C LYS A 92 -5.67 -16.16 -7.40
N ASN A 93 -6.97 -16.27 -7.17
CA ASN A 93 -7.99 -16.48 -8.19
C ASN A 93 -8.93 -15.27 -8.33
N GLU A 94 -9.98 -15.20 -7.51
CA GLU A 94 -11.06 -14.22 -7.70
C GLU A 94 -10.60 -12.77 -7.50
N PHE A 95 -9.60 -12.53 -6.64
CA PHE A 95 -9.03 -11.18 -6.45
C PHE A 95 -8.48 -10.59 -7.75
N GLN A 96 -8.07 -11.42 -8.73
CA GLN A 96 -7.56 -10.93 -10.00
C GLN A 96 -8.62 -10.14 -10.79
N ASP A 97 -9.90 -10.40 -10.58
CA ASP A 97 -11.00 -9.66 -11.21
C ASP A 97 -11.17 -8.25 -10.60
N ALA A 98 -10.63 -8.01 -9.39
CA ALA A 98 -10.63 -6.67 -8.76
C ALA A 98 -9.81 -5.65 -9.56
N ARG A 99 -8.94 -6.09 -10.48
CA ARG A 99 -8.30 -5.23 -11.46
C ARG A 99 -9.29 -4.37 -12.25
N SER A 100 -10.50 -4.86 -12.48
CA SER A 100 -11.56 -4.13 -13.20
C SER A 100 -12.01 -2.85 -12.46
N PHE A 101 -11.71 -2.73 -11.17
CA PHE A 101 -12.00 -1.53 -10.37
C PHE A 101 -10.84 -0.52 -10.38
N CYS A 102 -9.70 -0.87 -10.98
CA CYS A 102 -8.52 -0.03 -11.08
C CYS A 102 -8.43 0.62 -12.47
N GLY A 103 -7.75 1.76 -12.52
CA GLY A 103 -7.32 2.38 -13.76
C GLY A 103 -5.97 1.83 -14.24
N PHE A 104 -5.43 2.51 -15.25
CA PHE A 104 -4.09 2.26 -15.76
C PHE A 104 -3.46 3.56 -16.25
N ASN A 105 -2.23 3.83 -15.81
CA ASN A 105 -1.43 4.96 -16.31
C ASN A 105 -0.07 4.42 -16.79
N PRO A 106 0.23 4.42 -18.10
CA PRO A 106 1.51 3.93 -18.61
C PRO A 106 2.71 4.71 -18.08
N LYS A 107 2.50 5.99 -17.73
CA LYS A 107 3.55 6.86 -17.18
C LYS A 107 4.10 6.36 -15.83
N ALA A 108 3.30 5.64 -15.05
CA ALA A 108 3.75 5.08 -13.78
C ALA A 108 4.93 4.11 -13.98
N ALA A 109 4.76 3.09 -14.83
CA ALA A 109 5.82 2.13 -15.13
C ALA A 109 7.00 2.75 -15.88
N GLU A 110 6.74 3.65 -16.84
CA GLU A 110 7.78 4.40 -17.55
C GLU A 110 8.65 5.22 -16.57
N THR A 111 8.03 5.89 -15.61
CA THR A 111 8.72 6.70 -14.58
C THR A 111 9.60 5.84 -13.70
N VAL A 112 9.06 4.74 -13.15
CA VAL A 112 9.83 3.82 -12.30
C VAL A 112 11.08 3.32 -13.03
N ARG A 113 10.95 2.87 -14.29
CA ARG A 113 12.07 2.37 -15.08
C ARG A 113 13.07 3.46 -15.42
N SER A 114 12.60 4.65 -15.83
CA SER A 114 13.46 5.79 -16.11
C SER A 114 14.30 6.20 -14.90
N LEU A 115 13.72 6.18 -13.70
CA LEU A 115 14.45 6.48 -12.47
C LEU A 115 15.51 5.42 -12.15
N LYS A 116 15.18 4.13 -12.34
CA LYS A 116 16.17 3.04 -12.20
C LYS A 116 17.31 3.17 -13.19
N ASP A 117 17.02 3.49 -14.45
CA ASP A 117 18.03 3.71 -15.50
C ASP A 117 18.95 4.90 -15.19
N LYS A 118 18.44 5.92 -14.49
CA LYS A 118 19.23 7.04 -13.94
C LYS A 118 20.02 6.67 -12.68
N GLY A 119 19.89 5.45 -12.15
CA GLY A 119 20.62 4.96 -10.98
C GLY A 119 19.94 5.18 -9.62
N TYR A 120 18.69 5.64 -9.61
CA TYR A 120 17.94 5.73 -8.35
C TYR A 120 17.55 4.34 -7.84
N ARG A 121 17.61 4.16 -6.52
CA ARG A 121 16.97 3.04 -5.86
C ARG A 121 15.47 3.28 -5.80
N VAL A 122 14.66 2.26 -6.02
CA VAL A 122 13.20 2.39 -6.00
C VAL A 122 12.58 1.42 -5.00
N VAL A 123 11.77 1.95 -4.11
CA VAL A 123 11.08 1.23 -3.03
C VAL A 123 9.58 1.41 -3.19
N LEU A 124 8.79 0.37 -2.97
CA LEU A 124 7.34 0.48 -2.90
C LEU A 124 6.91 0.55 -1.44
N ALA A 125 6.55 1.73 -1.01
CA ALA A 125 6.08 2.05 0.33
C ALA A 125 4.54 2.18 0.34
N THR A 126 3.84 1.08 0.02
CA THR A 126 2.38 1.02 0.10
C THR A 126 1.90 0.74 1.52
N ASN A 127 0.68 1.18 1.88
CA ASN A 127 0.14 0.88 3.22
C ASN A 127 -0.03 -0.63 3.38
N PRO A 128 0.67 -1.31 4.33
CA PRO A 128 0.80 -2.76 4.39
C PRO A 128 -0.42 -3.44 5.04
N LEU A 129 -1.58 -3.24 4.43
CA LEU A 129 -2.88 -3.79 4.87
C LEU A 129 -3.27 -5.07 4.13
N PHE A 130 -2.50 -5.46 3.11
CA PHE A 130 -2.77 -6.61 2.26
C PHE A 130 -1.64 -7.63 2.31
N PRO A 131 -1.96 -8.93 2.06
CA PRO A 131 -0.93 -9.95 1.90
C PRO A 131 -0.07 -9.70 0.64
N SER A 132 1.14 -10.25 0.66
CA SER A 132 2.12 -10.12 -0.44
C SER A 132 1.51 -10.50 -1.79
N ILE A 133 0.76 -11.58 -1.86
CA ILE A 133 0.09 -12.03 -3.07
C ILE A 133 -0.86 -10.98 -3.68
N ALA A 134 -1.60 -10.24 -2.83
CA ALA A 134 -2.48 -9.17 -3.29
C ALA A 134 -1.69 -7.91 -3.68
N THR A 135 -0.61 -7.60 -2.96
CA THR A 135 0.28 -6.48 -3.28
C THR A 135 1.00 -6.72 -4.60
N GLU A 136 1.56 -7.90 -4.81
CA GLU A 136 2.22 -8.28 -6.06
C GLU A 136 1.27 -8.29 -7.26
N SER A 137 0.02 -8.73 -7.07
CA SER A 137 -1.01 -8.65 -8.11
C SER A 137 -1.24 -7.21 -8.55
N ARG A 138 -1.38 -6.28 -7.60
CA ARG A 138 -1.59 -4.85 -7.89
C ARG A 138 -0.36 -4.19 -8.53
N ILE A 139 0.86 -4.59 -8.14
CA ILE A 139 2.09 -4.18 -8.84
C ILE A 139 2.01 -4.59 -10.32
N ARG A 140 1.63 -5.84 -10.61
CA ARG A 140 1.51 -6.33 -11.99
C ARG A 140 0.37 -5.66 -12.77
N TRP A 141 -0.70 -5.24 -12.09
CA TRP A 141 -1.77 -4.45 -12.73
C TRP A 141 -1.27 -3.07 -13.18
N ALA A 142 -0.30 -2.49 -12.47
CA ALA A 142 0.40 -1.27 -12.88
C ALA A 142 1.48 -1.52 -13.96
N ARG A 143 1.59 -2.73 -14.53
CA ARG A 143 2.61 -3.15 -15.51
C ARG A 143 4.04 -3.07 -14.97
N LEU A 144 4.20 -3.30 -13.68
CA LEU A 144 5.46 -3.44 -12.98
C LEU A 144 5.61 -4.86 -12.45
N GLU A 145 6.84 -5.27 -12.13
CA GLU A 145 7.12 -6.52 -11.46
C GLU A 145 7.66 -6.25 -10.04
N PRO A 146 7.35 -7.09 -9.04
CA PRO A 146 7.89 -6.95 -7.70
C PRO A 146 9.42 -6.84 -7.65
N SER A 147 10.11 -7.52 -8.57
CA SER A 147 11.58 -7.48 -8.70
C SER A 147 12.14 -6.14 -9.20
N GLU A 148 11.29 -5.23 -9.66
CA GLU A 148 11.71 -3.87 -10.03
C GLU A 148 11.91 -2.97 -8.81
N PHE A 149 11.48 -3.40 -7.61
CA PHE A 149 11.64 -2.68 -6.36
C PHE A 149 12.69 -3.33 -5.46
N ASP A 150 13.56 -2.54 -4.86
CA ASP A 150 14.55 -3.01 -3.87
C ASP A 150 13.89 -3.51 -2.58
N LEU A 151 12.72 -2.97 -2.28
CA LEU A 151 11.85 -3.36 -1.17
C LEU A 151 10.40 -3.03 -1.54
N TYR A 152 9.44 -3.87 -1.17
CA TYR A 152 8.02 -3.54 -1.12
C TYR A 152 7.41 -4.00 0.20
N THR A 153 6.48 -3.22 0.73
CA THR A 153 5.84 -3.46 2.03
C THR A 153 4.56 -4.27 1.89
N THR A 154 4.40 -5.25 2.77
CA THR A 154 3.21 -6.10 2.89
C THR A 154 2.91 -6.36 4.37
N TYR A 155 1.75 -6.92 4.68
CA TYR A 155 1.40 -7.18 6.07
C TYR A 155 2.29 -8.26 6.72
N GLU A 156 2.92 -9.14 5.92
CA GLU A 156 3.83 -10.19 6.41
C GLU A 156 5.22 -9.66 6.75
N ASN A 157 5.60 -8.50 6.23
CA ASN A 157 6.97 -8.02 6.39
C ASN A 157 7.08 -6.65 7.09
N THR A 158 5.98 -6.15 7.65
CA THR A 158 5.90 -4.82 8.27
C THR A 158 5.10 -4.88 9.58
N SER A 159 5.52 -4.09 10.56
CA SER A 159 4.89 -4.00 11.89
C SER A 159 4.17 -2.67 12.14
N TYR A 160 4.18 -1.77 11.18
CA TYR A 160 3.54 -0.46 11.27
C TYR A 160 2.76 -0.18 9.99
N CYS A 161 1.79 0.73 10.08
CA CYS A 161 1.01 1.23 8.95
C CYS A 161 1.18 2.74 8.80
N LYS A 162 0.97 3.27 7.60
CA LYS A 162 0.80 4.70 7.38
C LYS A 162 -0.42 5.20 8.21
N PRO A 163 -0.38 6.43 8.72
CA PRO A 163 0.64 7.47 8.62
C PRO A 163 1.68 7.44 9.76
N ASN A 164 1.83 6.31 10.48
CA ASN A 164 2.81 6.23 11.57
C ASN A 164 4.22 6.44 11.03
N LEU A 165 4.97 7.37 11.61
CA LEU A 165 6.35 7.67 11.20
C LEU A 165 7.31 6.50 11.42
N ASP A 166 7.01 5.58 12.34
CA ASP A 166 7.81 4.38 12.55
C ASP A 166 7.73 3.41 11.37
N TYR A 167 6.65 3.45 10.58
CA TYR A 167 6.56 2.75 9.30
C TYR A 167 7.70 3.19 8.35
N TYR A 168 7.89 4.49 8.19
CA TYR A 168 8.94 5.03 7.33
C TYR A 168 10.34 4.85 7.93
N ARG A 169 10.50 4.98 9.25
CA ARG A 169 11.77 4.69 9.94
C ARG A 169 12.22 3.25 9.74
N ASP A 170 11.28 2.29 9.79
CA ASP A 170 11.59 0.88 9.52
C ASP A 170 12.05 0.67 8.08
N ILE A 171 11.36 1.25 7.09
CA ILE A 171 11.79 1.21 5.68
C ILE A 171 13.21 1.78 5.53
N LEU A 172 13.45 3.00 6.03
CA LEU A 172 14.77 3.66 5.94
C LEU A 172 15.88 2.81 6.54
N LYS A 173 15.63 2.19 7.70
CA LYS A 173 16.56 1.27 8.35
C LYS A 173 16.86 0.04 7.49
N ARG A 174 15.82 -0.58 6.93
CA ARG A 174 15.95 -1.80 6.10
C ARG A 174 16.72 -1.54 4.80
N ILE A 175 16.52 -0.39 4.18
CA ILE A 175 17.23 -0.01 2.97
C ILE A 175 18.57 0.68 3.26
N ASN A 176 18.92 0.90 4.52
CA ASN A 176 20.12 1.61 4.97
C ASN A 176 20.29 2.97 4.27
N CYS A 177 19.27 3.82 4.36
CA CYS A 177 19.24 5.14 3.72
C CYS A 177 18.88 6.22 4.74
N ARG A 178 19.44 7.41 4.58
CA ARG A 178 19.11 8.56 5.42
C ARG A 178 17.86 9.26 4.89
N PRO A 179 17.01 9.86 5.75
CA PRO A 179 15.79 10.54 5.32
C PRO A 179 16.03 11.58 4.21
N GLU A 180 17.06 12.41 4.38
CA GLU A 180 17.39 13.50 3.47
C GLU A 180 17.88 13.05 2.08
N GLU A 181 18.14 11.76 1.89
CA GLU A 181 18.49 11.14 0.61
C GLU A 181 17.28 10.54 -0.10
N CYS A 182 16.10 10.63 0.51
CA CYS A 182 14.88 9.98 0.06
C CYS A 182 13.81 10.99 -0.36
N LEU A 183 13.09 10.64 -1.43
CA LEU A 183 11.87 11.29 -1.87
C LEU A 183 10.70 10.31 -1.78
N MET A 184 9.65 10.67 -1.06
CA MET A 184 8.37 9.96 -1.10
C MET A 184 7.48 10.53 -2.19
N VAL A 185 6.95 9.68 -3.03
CA VAL A 185 5.99 10.01 -4.08
C VAL A 185 4.68 9.28 -3.78
N GLY A 186 3.62 10.03 -3.53
CA GLY A 186 2.31 9.47 -3.18
C GLY A 186 1.17 10.40 -3.53
N ASN A 187 -0.06 9.96 -3.30
CA ASN A 187 -1.29 10.70 -3.63
C ASN A 187 -2.12 11.09 -2.40
N ASP A 188 -1.75 10.58 -1.21
CA ASP A 188 -2.48 10.88 0.04
C ASP A 188 -1.70 11.87 0.90
N VAL A 189 -2.30 13.06 1.10
CA VAL A 189 -1.69 14.13 1.91
C VAL A 189 -1.54 13.71 3.37
N GLY A 190 -2.41 12.87 3.88
CA GLY A 190 -2.41 12.42 5.27
C GLY A 190 -1.44 11.28 5.54
N GLU A 191 -1.22 10.40 4.56
CA GLU A 191 -0.39 9.20 4.70
C GLU A 191 1.04 9.39 4.17
N ASP A 192 1.20 10.08 3.03
CA ASP A 192 2.48 10.13 2.31
C ASP A 192 3.30 11.39 2.63
N MET A 193 2.64 12.54 2.78
CA MET A 193 3.35 13.80 3.00
C MET A 193 3.88 13.96 4.43
N VAL A 194 3.48 13.10 5.37
CA VAL A 194 3.97 13.09 6.75
C VAL A 194 5.48 12.83 6.86
N VAL A 195 6.09 12.30 5.82
CA VAL A 195 7.54 11.99 5.77
C VAL A 195 8.43 13.22 5.94
N GLU A 196 7.92 14.44 5.64
CA GLU A 196 8.66 15.68 5.86
C GLU A 196 9.05 15.86 7.33
N ALA A 197 8.25 15.31 8.27
CA ALA A 197 8.58 15.32 9.70
C ALA A 197 9.83 14.49 10.03
N LEU A 198 10.29 13.64 9.12
CA LEU A 198 11.53 12.87 9.22
C LEU A 198 12.72 13.53 8.50
N GLY A 199 12.47 14.61 7.77
CA GLY A 199 13.47 15.25 6.91
C GLY A 199 13.57 14.65 5.50
N MET A 200 12.63 13.78 5.10
CA MET A 200 12.50 13.32 3.72
C MET A 200 11.89 14.41 2.85
N GLN A 201 12.19 14.38 1.56
CA GLN A 201 11.42 15.14 0.58
C GLN A 201 10.13 14.39 0.23
N ALA A 202 9.11 15.13 -0.22
CA ALA A 202 7.84 14.57 -0.66
C ALA A 202 7.41 15.20 -1.98
N PHE A 203 6.76 14.41 -2.84
CA PHE A 203 6.09 14.85 -4.07
C PHE A 203 4.67 14.29 -4.11
N LEU A 204 3.69 15.17 -4.26
CA LEU A 204 2.28 14.81 -4.26
C LEU A 204 1.77 14.64 -5.69
N LEU A 205 1.47 13.40 -6.10
CA LEU A 205 0.76 13.13 -7.35
C LEU A 205 -0.72 13.51 -7.23
N THR A 206 -1.25 14.22 -8.25
CA THR A 206 -2.57 14.84 -8.17
C THR A 206 -3.67 14.10 -8.93
N ASP A 207 -3.35 13.08 -9.72
CA ASP A 207 -4.34 12.36 -10.57
C ASP A 207 -5.42 11.66 -9.75
N CYS A 208 -5.04 11.04 -8.62
CA CYS A 208 -5.95 10.38 -7.67
C CYS A 208 -5.78 10.98 -6.26
N LEU A 209 -5.70 12.30 -6.15
CA LEU A 209 -5.43 13.01 -4.91
C LEU A 209 -6.41 12.67 -3.80
N ILE A 210 -5.88 12.29 -2.64
CA ILE A 210 -6.61 12.13 -1.38
C ILE A 210 -6.18 13.24 -0.42
N ASN A 211 -7.12 14.11 -0.07
CA ASN A 211 -6.92 15.20 0.88
C ASN A 211 -8.15 15.37 1.78
N THR A 212 -8.41 14.39 2.63
CA THR A 212 -9.58 14.35 3.51
C THR A 212 -9.57 15.49 4.53
N GLN A 213 -8.40 15.95 4.93
CA GLN A 213 -8.22 17.04 5.90
C GLN A 213 -8.26 18.43 5.26
N LYS A 214 -8.40 18.52 3.92
CA LYS A 214 -8.40 19.78 3.15
C LYS A 214 -7.19 20.67 3.45
N LYS A 215 -6.01 20.09 3.62
CA LYS A 215 -4.75 20.82 3.79
C LYS A 215 -4.41 21.60 2.52
N ASP A 216 -3.67 22.67 2.68
CA ASP A 216 -3.10 23.41 1.55
C ASP A 216 -2.00 22.57 0.89
N ILE A 217 -2.25 22.11 -0.33
CA ILE A 217 -1.30 21.28 -1.09
C ILE A 217 -0.19 22.10 -1.75
N THR A 218 -0.32 23.42 -1.83
CA THR A 218 0.73 24.28 -2.41
C THR A 218 2.01 24.29 -1.58
N ALA A 219 1.94 23.79 -0.33
CA ALA A 219 3.11 23.57 0.52
C ALA A 219 4.04 22.45 0.02
N TYR A 220 3.54 21.55 -0.84
CA TYR A 220 4.29 20.41 -1.37
C TYR A 220 4.60 20.59 -2.85
N PRO A 221 5.77 20.16 -3.36
CA PRO A 221 5.94 19.87 -4.78
C PRO A 221 4.84 18.89 -5.21
N HIS A 222 4.09 19.22 -6.27
CA HIS A 222 2.96 18.41 -6.69
C HIS A 222 2.72 18.46 -8.19
N GLY A 223 1.99 17.49 -8.72
CA GLY A 223 1.58 17.45 -10.13
C GLY A 223 1.57 16.05 -10.72
N SER A 224 1.95 15.93 -11.98
CA SER A 224 2.00 14.67 -12.75
C SER A 224 3.36 13.97 -12.65
N PHE A 225 3.47 12.77 -13.25
CA PHE A 225 4.75 12.07 -13.39
C PHE A 225 5.77 12.85 -14.22
N GLU A 226 5.34 13.62 -15.24
CA GLU A 226 6.22 14.47 -16.03
C GLU A 226 6.84 15.58 -15.18
N GLN A 227 6.05 16.18 -14.29
CA GLN A 227 6.54 17.20 -13.36
C GLN A 227 7.49 16.61 -12.32
N LEU A 228 7.20 15.40 -11.81
CA LEU A 228 8.14 14.67 -10.96
C LEU A 228 9.48 14.45 -11.65
N LEU A 229 9.47 13.93 -12.90
CA LEU A 229 10.70 13.66 -13.66
C LEU A 229 11.49 14.93 -14.01
N SER A 230 10.81 16.07 -14.14
CA SER A 230 11.47 17.36 -14.41
C SER A 230 12.16 17.94 -13.16
N MET A 231 11.77 17.47 -11.97
CA MET A 231 12.38 17.88 -10.70
C MET A 231 13.65 17.07 -10.38
N LEU A 232 13.74 15.83 -10.92
CA LEU A 232 14.83 14.85 -10.71
C LEU A 232 15.80 14.82 -11.90
#